data_31f2d093674655d1fc2ae0a712213910
#
_entry.id   31f2d093674655d1fc2ae0a712213910
#
_cell.length_a   1.000
_cell.length_b   1.000
_cell.length_c   1.000
_cell.angle_alpha   90.00
_cell.angle_beta   90.00
_cell.angle_gamma   90.00
#
_symmetry.space_group_name_H-M   'P 1'
#
loop_
_entity.id
_entity.type
_entity.pdbx_description
1 polymer ?
#
loop_
_entity_poly.entity_id
_entity_poly.type
_entity_poly.pdbx_seq_one_letter_code
_entity_poly.pdbx_strand_id
1 'polypeptide(L)'
;LELQDGRDCGDDHYAVALDVTGNTIGLTLHDGSTWQARCYDRGNLITEIDPLSNLTTLPLPTGQHLNHLYYGSGHLHQLNLDGQLISDMERDDLHREIYRTQGKLTSCFGYDALGRKTWQYATTLPAEKLSQIQNPLIKPERYVEHAYNPVHRRYEYDPAGELSRTLDKLRGEVTYEYEANGRLLEHNPEKRFAGEEFRYDAAGNRLNFNTSRFDRVKDNRLKQWSNHEYKYDAWGNLVEKIVGIVRWQTFTYDCENRLVKTETMANSQVESTSSYQYDSLGRRVGKQWEIKGQTDQKR
;
A
#
# COMPACT_ATOMS: atom_id res chain seq x y z
N LEU A 1 27.15 9.48 -12.55
CA LEU A 1 27.46 9.84 -11.15
C LEU A 1 28.21 8.66 -10.53
N GLU A 2 29.54 8.72 -10.53
CA GLU A 2 30.34 7.82 -9.72
C GLU A 2 30.18 8.22 -8.26
N LEU A 3 29.46 7.43 -7.49
CA LEU A 3 29.51 7.52 -6.05
C LEU A 3 30.79 6.82 -5.57
N GLN A 4 31.64 7.53 -4.84
CA GLN A 4 32.94 7.07 -4.32
C GLN A 4 32.84 6.00 -3.21
N ASP A 5 31.80 5.19 -3.18
CA ASP A 5 31.57 4.22 -2.11
C ASP A 5 31.99 2.79 -2.47
N GLY A 6 32.55 2.58 -3.66
CA GLY A 6 33.09 1.29 -4.12
C GLY A 6 32.02 0.25 -4.46
N ARG A 7 30.77 0.62 -4.55
CA ARG A 7 29.71 -0.24 -5.10
C ARG A 7 29.68 -0.10 -6.62
N ASP A 8 29.63 -1.24 -7.31
CA ASP A 8 29.43 -1.28 -8.75
C ASP A 8 27.99 -0.83 -9.05
N CYS A 9 27.86 0.35 -9.65
CA CYS A 9 26.57 0.92 -10.04
C CYS A 9 26.08 0.37 -11.38
N GLY A 10 26.85 -0.51 -12.02
CA GLY A 10 26.57 -0.96 -13.40
C GLY A 10 26.59 0.21 -14.40
N ASP A 11 26.49 -0.11 -15.68
CA ASP A 11 26.36 0.87 -16.77
C ASP A 11 24.92 1.36 -16.93
N ASP A 12 24.25 1.74 -15.84
CA ASP A 12 22.87 2.26 -15.88
C ASP A 12 22.86 3.70 -16.43
N HIS A 13 23.21 3.84 -17.71
CA HIS A 13 23.07 5.10 -18.43
C HIS A 13 21.64 5.29 -18.88
N TYR A 14 21.06 6.43 -18.52
CA TYR A 14 19.78 6.87 -19.04
C TYR A 14 19.87 8.31 -19.53
N ALA A 15 19.24 8.60 -20.65
CA ALA A 15 19.13 9.93 -21.18
C ALA A 15 17.78 10.54 -20.82
N VAL A 16 17.79 11.72 -20.21
CA VAL A 16 16.59 12.48 -19.84
C VAL A 16 16.38 13.58 -20.85
N ALA A 17 15.22 13.60 -21.50
CA ALA A 17 14.78 14.73 -22.30
C ALA A 17 13.94 15.67 -21.45
N LEU A 18 14.28 16.97 -21.46
CA LEU A 18 13.57 18.00 -20.71
C LEU A 18 12.89 18.98 -21.65
N ASP A 19 11.75 19.53 -21.25
CA ASP A 19 11.14 20.67 -21.91
C ASP A 19 11.85 21.99 -21.51
N VAL A 20 11.40 23.09 -22.10
CA VAL A 20 11.98 24.43 -21.88
C VAL A 20 11.85 24.94 -20.44
N THR A 21 11.01 24.30 -19.63
CA THR A 21 10.78 24.64 -18.21
C THR A 21 11.48 23.68 -17.27
N GLY A 22 12.22 22.68 -17.80
CA GLY A 22 12.97 21.71 -17.03
C GLY A 22 12.20 20.46 -16.61
N ASN A 23 11.00 20.25 -17.12
CA ASN A 23 10.24 19.03 -16.83
C ASN A 23 10.68 17.87 -17.70
N THR A 24 10.75 16.68 -17.13
CA THR A 24 11.11 15.45 -17.86
C THR A 24 10.00 15.08 -18.85
N ILE A 25 10.32 15.07 -20.15
CA ILE A 25 9.41 14.69 -21.24
C ILE A 25 9.74 13.34 -21.88
N GLY A 26 10.89 12.78 -21.56
CA GLY A 26 11.28 11.45 -22.04
C GLY A 26 12.47 10.91 -21.28
N LEU A 27 12.55 9.58 -21.21
CA LEU A 27 13.68 8.81 -20.67
C LEU A 27 14.03 7.73 -21.67
N THR A 28 15.33 7.58 -21.96
CA THR A 28 15.84 6.43 -22.70
C THR A 28 16.66 5.59 -21.72
N LEU A 29 16.29 4.34 -21.57
CA LEU A 29 16.97 3.41 -20.66
C LEU A 29 18.20 2.78 -21.34
N HIS A 30 19.08 2.16 -20.57
CA HIS A 30 20.30 1.52 -21.04
C HIS A 30 20.05 0.40 -22.08
N ASP A 31 18.90 -0.24 -22.07
CA ASP A 31 18.47 -1.24 -23.05
C ASP A 31 17.91 -0.64 -24.36
N GLY A 32 17.97 0.69 -24.49
CA GLY A 32 17.43 1.43 -25.62
C GLY A 32 15.91 1.58 -25.62
N SER A 33 15.21 1.05 -24.63
CA SER A 33 13.79 1.29 -24.48
C SER A 33 13.53 2.75 -24.14
N THR A 34 12.49 3.32 -24.71
CA THR A 34 12.12 4.74 -24.49
C THR A 34 10.80 4.81 -23.73
N TRP A 35 10.79 5.68 -22.73
CA TRP A 35 9.60 6.09 -22.04
C TRP A 35 9.31 7.54 -22.38
N GLN A 36 8.10 7.83 -22.84
CA GLN A 36 7.69 9.19 -23.16
C GLN A 36 6.70 9.68 -22.10
N ALA A 37 7.03 10.84 -21.53
CA ALA A 37 6.13 11.58 -20.68
C ALA A 37 5.58 12.76 -21.46
N ARG A 38 4.27 12.88 -21.54
CA ARG A 38 3.66 14.15 -21.84
C ARG A 38 3.49 14.88 -20.52
N CYS A 39 4.36 15.86 -20.30
CA CYS A 39 4.29 16.72 -19.14
C CYS A 39 3.41 17.92 -19.46
N TYR A 40 2.57 18.27 -18.53
CA TYR A 40 1.84 19.52 -18.53
C TYR A 40 2.66 20.58 -17.78
N ASP A 41 2.28 21.85 -17.85
CA ASP A 41 3.03 23.05 -17.42
C ASP A 41 3.51 23.06 -15.95
N ARG A 42 3.32 21.98 -15.15
CA ARG A 42 3.80 21.83 -13.78
C ARG A 42 4.63 20.56 -13.51
N GLY A 43 5.15 19.92 -14.55
CA GLY A 43 6.04 18.77 -14.40
C GLY A 43 5.40 17.45 -13.99
N ASN A 44 4.08 17.34 -13.99
CA ASN A 44 3.39 16.07 -13.72
C ASN A 44 3.38 15.19 -14.98
N LEU A 45 3.77 13.94 -14.78
CA LEU A 45 3.83 12.87 -15.77
C LEU A 45 2.44 12.37 -16.12
N ILE A 46 1.79 12.93 -17.17
CA ILE A 46 0.39 12.60 -17.46
C ILE A 46 0.13 12.69 -18.96
N THR A 47 -0.66 11.76 -19.48
CA THR A 47 -0.99 11.69 -20.91
C THR A 47 -2.08 12.66 -21.31
N GLU A 48 -3.07 12.86 -20.44
CA GLU A 48 -4.09 13.90 -20.62
C GLU A 48 -4.53 14.44 -19.26
N ILE A 49 -4.61 15.76 -19.16
CA ILE A 49 -5.09 16.45 -17.96
C ILE A 49 -6.02 17.61 -18.35
N ASP A 50 -6.91 17.94 -17.44
CA ASP A 50 -7.76 19.11 -17.56
C ASP A 50 -7.04 20.42 -17.18
N PRO A 51 -7.63 21.59 -17.39
CA PRO A 51 -7.03 22.88 -17.02
C PRO A 51 -6.75 23.05 -15.52
N LEU A 52 -7.33 22.20 -14.67
CA LEU A 52 -7.12 22.18 -13.21
C LEU A 52 -6.02 21.20 -12.80
N SER A 53 -5.28 20.64 -13.76
CA SER A 53 -4.21 19.66 -13.56
C SER A 53 -4.69 18.29 -13.03
N ASN A 54 -5.92 17.89 -13.28
CA ASN A 54 -6.41 16.56 -12.96
C ASN A 54 -6.17 15.60 -14.13
N LEU A 55 -5.71 14.38 -13.83
CA LEU A 55 -5.54 13.31 -14.83
C LEU A 55 -6.90 12.88 -15.38
N THR A 56 -7.17 13.13 -16.66
CA THR A 56 -8.44 12.73 -17.30
C THR A 56 -8.34 11.40 -18.02
N THR A 57 -7.23 11.13 -18.70
CA THR A 57 -7.06 9.90 -19.46
C THR A 57 -5.65 9.34 -19.30
N LEU A 58 -5.58 8.07 -18.91
CA LEU A 58 -4.34 7.30 -18.81
C LEU A 58 -4.38 6.15 -19.83
N PRO A 59 -3.58 6.18 -20.90
CA PRO A 59 -3.39 5.04 -21.79
C PRO A 59 -2.64 3.91 -21.05
N LEU A 60 -3.17 2.70 -21.13
CA LEU A 60 -2.55 1.52 -20.57
C LEU A 60 -1.65 0.83 -21.62
N PRO A 61 -0.65 0.03 -21.20
CA PRO A 61 0.20 -0.74 -22.12
C PRO A 61 -0.58 -1.70 -23.03
N THR A 62 -1.79 -2.05 -22.65
CA THR A 62 -2.73 -2.90 -23.42
C THR A 62 -3.44 -2.15 -24.55
N GLY A 63 -3.24 -0.83 -24.68
CA GLY A 63 -3.94 0.04 -25.62
C GLY A 63 -5.29 0.56 -25.13
N GLN A 64 -5.74 0.16 -23.97
CA GLN A 64 -6.98 0.64 -23.34
C GLN A 64 -6.77 1.99 -22.66
N HIS A 65 -7.86 2.77 -22.49
CA HIS A 65 -7.84 4.07 -21.85
C HIS A 65 -8.60 4.04 -20.52
N LEU A 66 -7.88 4.34 -19.43
CA LEU A 66 -8.50 4.56 -18.14
C LEU A 66 -8.88 6.03 -18.02
N ASN A 67 -10.18 6.33 -17.99
CA ASN A 67 -10.71 7.68 -17.93
C ASN A 67 -11.15 8.02 -16.50
N HIS A 68 -10.85 9.25 -16.10
CA HIS A 68 -11.18 9.82 -14.80
C HIS A 68 -12.12 11.00 -15.02
N LEU A 69 -13.26 11.01 -14.37
CA LEU A 69 -14.18 12.13 -14.34
C LEU A 69 -14.13 12.82 -12.98
N TYR A 70 -14.10 14.13 -13.00
CA TYR A 70 -14.02 14.95 -11.79
C TYR A 70 -15.18 15.92 -11.71
N TYR A 71 -15.47 16.38 -10.50
CA TYR A 71 -16.36 17.51 -10.26
C TYR A 71 -15.69 18.54 -9.34
N GLY A 72 -16.18 19.78 -9.39
CA GLY A 72 -15.63 20.88 -8.60
C GLY A 72 -14.15 21.12 -8.90
N SER A 73 -13.34 21.25 -7.87
CA SER A 73 -11.91 21.58 -7.94
C SER A 73 -10.97 20.35 -7.99
N GLY A 74 -11.41 19.23 -8.55
CA GLY A 74 -10.57 18.04 -8.72
C GLY A 74 -10.97 16.83 -7.86
N HIS A 75 -12.24 16.75 -7.47
CA HIS A 75 -12.75 15.59 -6.75
C HIS A 75 -13.13 14.48 -7.74
N LEU A 76 -12.41 13.37 -7.70
CA LEU A 76 -12.70 12.21 -8.54
C LEU A 76 -14.12 11.68 -8.27
N HIS A 77 -14.92 11.63 -9.33
CA HIS A 77 -16.31 11.17 -9.31
C HIS A 77 -16.45 9.79 -9.95
N GLN A 78 -15.79 9.54 -11.08
CA GLN A 78 -15.95 8.31 -11.83
C GLN A 78 -14.63 7.81 -12.42
N LEU A 79 -14.49 6.48 -12.47
CA LEU A 79 -13.47 5.77 -13.24
C LEU A 79 -14.16 4.87 -14.26
N ASN A 80 -13.70 4.90 -15.51
CA ASN A 80 -14.13 3.98 -16.55
C ASN A 80 -12.95 3.53 -17.43
N LEU A 81 -13.05 2.32 -17.99
CA LEU A 81 -12.11 1.75 -18.93
C LEU A 81 -12.78 1.68 -20.30
N ASP A 82 -12.30 2.46 -21.29
CA ASP A 82 -12.88 2.58 -22.63
C ASP A 82 -14.41 2.83 -22.60
N GLY A 83 -14.88 3.65 -21.65
CA GLY A 83 -16.30 3.93 -21.46
C GLY A 83 -17.06 2.92 -20.60
N GLN A 84 -16.45 1.77 -20.24
CA GLN A 84 -17.04 0.82 -19.31
C GLN A 84 -16.83 1.30 -17.87
N LEU A 85 -17.92 1.52 -17.15
CA LEU A 85 -17.88 1.98 -15.76
C LEU A 85 -17.17 0.95 -14.85
N ILE A 86 -16.12 1.41 -14.15
CA ILE A 86 -15.42 0.66 -13.11
C ILE A 86 -15.95 1.05 -11.74
N SER A 87 -16.00 2.36 -11.46
CA SER A 87 -16.39 2.88 -10.15
C SER A 87 -17.01 4.26 -10.29
N ASP A 88 -18.09 4.49 -9.58
CA ASP A 88 -18.76 5.77 -9.42
C ASP A 88 -18.77 6.15 -7.95
N MET A 89 -18.51 7.43 -7.62
CA MET A 89 -18.27 7.91 -6.27
C MET A 89 -19.06 9.19 -6.01
N GLU A 90 -19.80 9.20 -4.90
CA GLU A 90 -20.45 10.40 -4.39
C GLU A 90 -19.80 10.87 -3.09
N ARG A 91 -19.85 12.17 -2.86
CA ARG A 91 -19.25 12.81 -1.69
C ARG A 91 -20.26 13.74 -1.00
N ASP A 92 -20.06 13.96 0.29
CA ASP A 92 -20.81 14.95 1.04
C ASP A 92 -20.28 16.39 0.81
N ASP A 93 -20.91 17.37 1.44
CA ASP A 93 -20.53 18.78 1.33
C ASP A 93 -19.10 19.07 1.85
N LEU A 94 -18.49 18.17 2.61
CA LEU A 94 -17.10 18.21 3.06
C LEU A 94 -16.17 17.41 2.15
N HIS A 95 -16.65 16.99 0.98
CA HIS A 95 -15.94 16.20 -0.03
C HIS A 95 -15.50 14.81 0.44
N ARG A 96 -16.07 14.29 1.54
CA ARG A 96 -15.81 12.95 2.01
C ARG A 96 -16.64 11.95 1.20
N GLU A 97 -16.06 10.84 0.81
CA GLU A 97 -16.75 9.80 0.07
C GLU A 97 -17.85 9.16 0.92
N ILE A 98 -19.09 9.28 0.49
CA ILE A 98 -20.26 8.69 1.16
C ILE A 98 -20.81 7.47 0.43
N TYR A 99 -20.47 7.33 -0.84
CA TYR A 99 -20.98 6.30 -1.73
C TYR A 99 -19.97 5.91 -2.79
N ARG A 100 -19.83 4.61 -3.09
CA ARG A 100 -19.00 4.08 -4.16
C ARG A 100 -19.61 2.84 -4.76
N THR A 101 -19.76 2.82 -6.08
CA THR A 101 -20.08 1.60 -6.83
C THR A 101 -18.83 0.96 -7.40
N GLN A 102 -18.76 -0.36 -7.40
CA GLN A 102 -17.72 -1.16 -8.03
C GLN A 102 -18.36 -2.40 -8.64
N GLY A 103 -18.71 -2.32 -9.91
CA GLY A 103 -19.51 -3.34 -10.57
C GLY A 103 -20.88 -3.50 -9.89
N LYS A 104 -21.17 -4.69 -9.33
CA LYS A 104 -22.43 -4.96 -8.62
C LYS A 104 -22.39 -4.59 -7.13
N LEU A 105 -21.25 -4.20 -6.60
CA LEU A 105 -21.10 -3.86 -5.18
C LEU A 105 -21.21 -2.36 -5.01
N THR A 106 -22.07 -1.95 -4.09
CA THR A 106 -22.20 -0.57 -3.65
C THR A 106 -21.79 -0.44 -2.20
N SER A 107 -20.80 0.42 -1.93
CA SER A 107 -20.32 0.74 -0.58
C SER A 107 -20.86 2.10 -0.15
N CYS A 108 -21.23 2.22 1.13
CA CYS A 108 -21.66 3.46 1.75
C CYS A 108 -20.86 3.70 3.03
N PHE A 109 -20.63 4.98 3.35
CA PHE A 109 -19.79 5.39 4.46
C PHE A 109 -20.45 6.52 5.25
N GLY A 110 -20.28 6.51 6.57
CA GLY A 110 -20.68 7.59 7.45
C GLY A 110 -19.54 8.05 8.31
N TYR A 111 -19.60 9.32 8.72
CA TYR A 111 -18.54 10.00 9.42
C TYR A 111 -19.08 10.76 10.63
N ASP A 112 -18.25 10.97 11.62
CA ASP A 112 -18.53 11.89 12.73
C ASP A 112 -18.19 13.34 12.36
N ALA A 113 -18.43 14.23 13.29
CA ALA A 113 -18.14 15.68 13.13
C ALA A 113 -16.65 15.98 12.93
N LEU A 114 -15.75 15.10 13.35
CA LEU A 114 -14.30 15.21 13.16
C LEU A 114 -13.82 14.59 11.84
N GLY A 115 -14.75 14.04 11.03
CA GLY A 115 -14.42 13.41 9.75
C GLY A 115 -13.92 11.97 9.87
N ARG A 116 -14.01 11.35 11.05
CA ARG A 116 -13.61 9.95 11.25
C ARG A 116 -14.76 9.04 10.82
N LYS A 117 -14.43 7.93 10.15
CA LYS A 117 -15.42 6.95 9.68
C LYS A 117 -16.08 6.25 10.87
N THR A 118 -17.40 6.37 11.01
CA THR A 118 -18.17 5.72 12.08
C THR A 118 -18.84 4.44 11.64
N TRP A 119 -19.11 4.30 10.35
CA TRP A 119 -19.64 3.06 9.80
C TRP A 119 -19.32 2.92 8.30
N GLN A 120 -19.37 1.69 7.86
CA GLN A 120 -19.25 1.27 6.46
C GLN A 120 -20.16 0.08 6.24
N TYR A 121 -20.94 0.09 5.17
CA TYR A 121 -21.53 -1.14 4.67
C TYR A 121 -21.39 -1.25 3.16
N ALA A 122 -21.46 -2.48 2.63
CA ALA A 122 -21.53 -2.71 1.20
C ALA A 122 -22.69 -3.66 0.89
N THR A 123 -23.36 -3.42 -0.21
CA THR A 123 -24.53 -4.16 -0.66
C THR A 123 -24.43 -4.53 -2.14
N THR A 124 -25.04 -5.63 -2.51
CA THR A 124 -25.21 -6.03 -3.90
C THR A 124 -26.62 -5.67 -4.46
N LEU A 125 -27.41 -4.93 -3.69
CA LEU A 125 -28.68 -4.40 -4.19
C LEU A 125 -28.43 -3.41 -5.34
N PRO A 126 -29.22 -3.46 -6.41
CA PRO A 126 -29.15 -2.47 -7.48
C PRO A 126 -29.36 -1.04 -6.97
N ALA A 127 -28.65 -0.08 -7.53
CA ALA A 127 -28.71 1.33 -7.12
C ALA A 127 -30.15 1.90 -7.14
N GLU A 128 -30.96 1.47 -8.10
CA GLU A 128 -32.38 1.85 -8.22
C GLU A 128 -33.21 1.42 -7.01
N LYS A 129 -32.87 0.31 -6.37
CA LYS A 129 -33.52 -0.16 -5.14
C LYS A 129 -32.99 0.56 -3.90
N LEU A 130 -31.75 1.05 -3.94
CA LEU A 130 -31.17 1.85 -2.86
C LEU A 130 -31.84 3.20 -2.74
N SER A 131 -32.20 3.84 -3.86
CA SER A 131 -32.92 5.12 -3.87
C SER A 131 -34.33 5.04 -3.29
N GLN A 132 -34.95 3.86 -3.30
CA GLN A 132 -36.27 3.61 -2.69
C GLN A 132 -36.20 3.36 -1.17
N ILE A 133 -35.00 3.10 -0.65
CA ILE A 133 -34.76 2.89 0.77
C ILE A 133 -34.37 4.25 1.35
N GLN A 134 -35.22 4.77 2.26
CA GLN A 134 -34.99 6.05 2.93
C GLN A 134 -33.52 6.17 3.39
N ASN A 135 -32.86 7.19 2.90
CA ASN A 135 -31.47 7.61 3.08
C ASN A 135 -30.64 6.64 3.94
N PRO A 136 -29.77 5.82 3.31
CA PRO A 136 -28.95 4.83 4.02
C PRO A 136 -28.04 5.46 5.10
N LEU A 137 -27.76 6.76 4.99
CA LEU A 137 -26.99 7.53 5.96
C LEU A 137 -27.72 7.70 7.30
N ILE A 138 -29.05 7.66 7.33
CA ILE A 138 -29.84 7.92 8.54
C ILE A 138 -30.13 6.64 9.34
N LYS A 139 -30.24 5.48 8.68
CA LYS A 139 -30.56 4.20 9.35
C LYS A 139 -29.72 3.04 8.79
N PRO A 140 -28.42 3.02 9.00
CA PRO A 140 -27.55 1.92 8.52
C PRO A 140 -27.94 0.56 9.11
N GLU A 141 -28.59 0.54 10.30
CA GLU A 141 -29.04 -0.68 10.98
C GLU A 141 -30.04 -1.51 10.17
N ARG A 142 -30.84 -0.87 9.33
CA ARG A 142 -31.80 -1.58 8.47
C ARG A 142 -31.15 -2.52 7.46
N TYR A 143 -29.86 -2.32 7.16
CA TYR A 143 -29.14 -3.10 6.15
C TYR A 143 -28.31 -4.23 6.76
N VAL A 144 -28.10 -4.23 8.07
CA VAL A 144 -27.29 -5.24 8.77
C VAL A 144 -27.87 -6.64 8.58
N GLU A 145 -29.18 -6.74 8.64
CA GLU A 145 -29.90 -8.02 8.62
C GLU A 145 -30.17 -8.56 7.20
N HIS A 146 -29.86 -7.78 6.17
CA HIS A 146 -30.15 -8.17 4.79
C HIS A 146 -29.06 -9.08 4.22
N ALA A 147 -29.47 -10.21 3.61
CA ALA A 147 -28.56 -11.16 2.96
C ALA A 147 -27.69 -10.53 1.85
N TYR A 148 -28.15 -9.43 1.27
CA TYR A 148 -27.43 -8.68 0.23
C TYR A 148 -26.33 -7.75 0.74
N ASN A 149 -26.12 -7.63 2.06
CA ASN A 149 -25.10 -6.78 2.66
C ASN A 149 -23.89 -7.62 3.11
N PRO A 150 -22.92 -7.92 2.23
CA PRO A 150 -21.74 -8.70 2.58
C PRO A 150 -20.84 -8.01 3.59
N VAL A 151 -20.85 -6.68 3.63
CA VAL A 151 -20.01 -5.89 4.54
C VAL A 151 -20.89 -4.99 5.40
N HIS A 152 -20.70 -5.06 6.70
CA HIS A 152 -21.18 -4.05 7.64
C HIS A 152 -20.19 -3.93 8.78
N ARG A 153 -19.69 -2.69 8.99
CA ARG A 153 -18.71 -2.33 10.00
C ARG A 153 -19.14 -1.07 10.73
N ARG A 154 -18.89 -1.04 12.05
CA ARG A 154 -18.98 0.16 12.88
C ARG A 154 -17.62 0.41 13.53
N TYR A 155 -17.35 1.68 13.76
CA TYR A 155 -16.10 2.16 14.34
C TYR A 155 -16.43 3.10 15.48
N GLU A 156 -15.83 2.87 16.63
CA GLU A 156 -15.94 3.72 17.81
C GLU A 156 -14.56 4.23 18.18
N TYR A 157 -14.51 5.46 18.67
CA TYR A 157 -13.27 6.13 18.99
C TYR A 157 -13.28 6.59 20.44
N ASP A 158 -12.12 6.57 21.07
CA ASP A 158 -11.95 7.10 22.41
C ASP A 158 -11.91 8.64 22.41
N PRO A 159 -11.90 9.28 23.59
CA PRO A 159 -11.82 10.75 23.68
C PRO A 159 -10.52 11.34 23.11
N ALA A 160 -9.44 10.58 23.03
CA ALA A 160 -8.19 10.98 22.40
C ALA A 160 -8.25 10.93 20.87
N GLY A 161 -9.26 10.26 20.32
CA GLY A 161 -9.47 10.12 18.88
C GLY A 161 -8.94 8.82 18.30
N GLU A 162 -8.46 7.90 19.12
CA GLU A 162 -7.98 6.60 18.70
C GLU A 162 -9.14 5.63 18.52
N LEU A 163 -9.00 4.67 17.58
CA LEU A 163 -10.01 3.65 17.31
C LEU A 163 -10.11 2.67 18.49
N SER A 164 -11.14 2.77 19.31
CA SER A 164 -11.31 1.93 20.50
C SER A 164 -12.04 0.61 20.24
N ARG A 165 -12.91 0.59 19.21
CA ARG A 165 -13.72 -0.59 18.93
C ARG A 165 -14.13 -0.67 17.47
N THR A 166 -14.14 -1.88 16.92
CA THR A 166 -14.78 -2.18 15.64
C THR A 166 -15.80 -3.31 15.82
N LEU A 167 -16.95 -3.18 15.17
CA LEU A 167 -17.94 -4.23 15.02
C LEU A 167 -18.01 -4.59 13.54
N ASP A 168 -17.69 -5.83 13.20
CA ASP A 168 -17.74 -6.33 11.82
C ASP A 168 -18.67 -7.51 11.73
N LYS A 169 -19.61 -7.49 10.78
CA LYS A 169 -20.60 -8.56 10.58
C LYS A 169 -19.97 -9.95 10.42
N LEU A 170 -18.79 -10.04 9.80
CA LEU A 170 -18.12 -11.31 9.51
C LEU A 170 -17.08 -11.69 10.56
N ARG A 171 -16.41 -10.68 11.14
CA ARG A 171 -15.25 -10.88 12.03
C ARG A 171 -15.59 -10.77 13.51
N GLY A 172 -16.80 -10.26 13.83
CA GLY A 172 -17.22 -9.99 15.21
C GLY A 172 -16.66 -8.68 15.74
N GLU A 173 -16.58 -8.59 17.03
CA GLU A 173 -16.09 -7.42 17.77
C GLU A 173 -14.57 -7.47 17.93
N VAL A 174 -13.93 -6.31 17.80
CA VAL A 174 -12.51 -6.12 18.11
C VAL A 174 -12.37 -4.85 18.94
N THR A 175 -11.69 -4.94 20.06
CA THR A 175 -11.32 -3.80 20.91
C THR A 175 -9.84 -3.49 20.78
N TYR A 176 -9.49 -2.23 21.01
CA TYR A 176 -8.14 -1.71 20.88
C TYR A 176 -7.80 -0.88 22.12
N GLU A 177 -6.59 -1.05 22.63
CA GLU A 177 -6.04 -0.26 23.72
C GLU A 177 -4.76 0.44 23.29
N TYR A 178 -4.53 1.64 23.82
CA TYR A 178 -3.40 2.49 23.43
C TYR A 178 -2.63 3.00 24.63
N GLU A 179 -1.33 3.24 24.45
CA GLU A 179 -0.56 4.06 25.37
C GLU A 179 -1.00 5.53 25.31
N ALA A 180 -0.64 6.29 26.32
CA ALA A 180 -0.96 7.74 26.38
C ALA A 180 -0.43 8.55 25.19
N ASN A 181 0.55 8.04 24.46
CA ASN A 181 1.14 8.65 23.26
C ASN A 181 0.53 8.11 21.94
N GLY A 182 -0.59 7.37 22.00
CA GLY A 182 -1.31 6.86 20.83
C GLY A 182 -0.75 5.58 20.22
N ARG A 183 0.22 4.89 20.86
CA ARG A 183 0.72 3.61 20.35
C ARG A 183 -0.20 2.46 20.78
N LEU A 184 -0.54 1.58 19.84
CA LEU A 184 -1.42 0.43 20.09
C LEU A 184 -0.78 -0.55 21.09
N LEU A 185 -1.46 -0.82 22.21
CA LEU A 185 -1.05 -1.79 23.21
C LEU A 185 -1.69 -3.15 23.02
N GLU A 186 -2.95 -3.16 22.62
CA GLU A 186 -3.71 -4.38 22.51
C GLU A 186 -4.67 -4.33 21.33
N HIS A 187 -4.74 -5.44 20.62
CA HIS A 187 -5.74 -5.75 19.60
C HIS A 187 -6.44 -7.04 20.05
N ASN A 188 -7.67 -6.92 20.53
CA ASN A 188 -8.38 -8.01 21.17
C ASN A 188 -9.66 -8.36 20.41
N PRO A 189 -9.64 -9.33 19.49
CA PRO A 189 -10.84 -9.84 18.84
C PRO A 189 -11.64 -10.73 19.81
N GLU A 190 -12.96 -10.73 19.64
CA GLU A 190 -13.90 -11.56 20.42
C GLU A 190 -13.50 -13.05 20.46
N LYS A 191 -12.84 -13.55 19.43
CA LYS A 191 -12.24 -14.88 19.40
C LYS A 191 -10.89 -14.87 20.10
N ARG A 192 -10.85 -15.34 21.34
CA ARG A 192 -9.72 -15.32 22.28
C ARG A 192 -8.35 -15.81 21.77
N PHE A 193 -8.28 -16.51 20.65
CA PHE A 193 -7.03 -17.06 20.11
C PHE A 193 -6.30 -16.18 19.08
N ALA A 194 -6.81 -15.00 18.80
CA ALA A 194 -6.25 -14.10 17.80
C ALA A 194 -5.87 -12.70 18.36
N GLY A 195 -5.94 -12.52 19.69
CA GLY A 195 -5.52 -11.26 20.35
C GLY A 195 -4.00 -11.06 20.23
N GLU A 196 -3.59 -9.83 20.04
CA GLU A 196 -2.19 -9.44 19.99
C GLU A 196 -1.92 -8.35 21.03
N GLU A 197 -0.89 -8.53 21.83
CA GLU A 197 -0.35 -7.51 22.72
C GLU A 197 0.92 -6.90 22.11
N PHE A 198 1.10 -5.62 22.33
CA PHE A 198 2.22 -4.85 21.82
C PHE A 198 2.94 -4.15 22.97
N ARG A 199 4.24 -4.15 22.93
CA ARG A 199 5.10 -3.42 23.85
C ARG A 199 6.14 -2.67 23.05
N TYR A 200 6.58 -1.55 23.60
CA TYR A 200 7.53 -0.68 22.93
C TYR A 200 8.67 -0.28 23.84
N ASP A 201 9.84 -0.07 23.28
CA ASP A 201 10.93 0.60 23.98
C ASP A 201 10.70 2.13 24.00
N ALA A 202 11.59 2.86 24.67
CA ALA A 202 11.50 4.32 24.76
C ALA A 202 11.59 5.03 23.40
N ALA A 203 12.22 4.40 22.40
CA ALA A 203 12.31 4.91 21.03
C ALA A 203 11.10 4.54 20.16
N GLY A 204 10.14 3.74 20.70
CA GLY A 204 8.96 3.30 19.99
C GLY A 204 9.16 2.03 19.16
N ASN A 205 10.26 1.33 19.30
CA ASN A 205 10.44 0.04 18.63
C ASN A 205 9.57 -1.01 19.31
N ARG A 206 8.85 -1.79 18.51
CA ARG A 206 8.02 -2.90 19.01
C ARG A 206 8.90 -3.98 19.61
N LEU A 207 8.56 -4.42 20.82
CA LEU A 207 9.20 -5.52 21.54
C LEU A 207 8.32 -6.77 21.47
N ASN A 208 8.94 -7.95 21.41
CA ASN A 208 8.21 -9.21 21.46
C ASN A 208 7.89 -9.57 22.91
N PHE A 209 6.63 -9.58 23.27
CA PHE A 209 6.16 -9.82 24.62
C PHE A 209 6.58 -11.18 25.20
N ASN A 210 6.55 -12.23 24.38
CA ASN A 210 6.83 -13.61 24.82
C ASN A 210 8.31 -13.95 24.89
N THR A 211 9.18 -13.13 24.29
CA THR A 211 10.62 -13.42 24.14
C THR A 211 11.50 -12.21 24.41
N SER A 212 11.07 -11.33 25.31
CA SER A 212 11.73 -10.04 25.62
C SER A 212 13.22 -10.14 25.98
N ARG A 213 13.71 -11.33 26.40
CA ARG A 213 15.14 -11.57 26.62
C ARG A 213 15.97 -11.66 25.33
N PHE A 214 15.33 -11.94 24.21
CA PHE A 214 15.99 -12.21 22.94
C PHE A 214 15.79 -11.09 21.91
N ASP A 215 14.84 -10.19 22.16
CA ASP A 215 14.61 -9.08 21.27
C ASP A 215 15.62 -7.98 21.54
N ARG A 216 16.40 -7.65 20.52
CA ARG A 216 17.44 -6.63 20.62
C ARG A 216 17.28 -5.60 19.50
N VAL A 217 17.12 -4.35 19.92
CA VAL A 217 17.21 -3.17 19.04
C VAL A 217 18.47 -2.41 19.44
N LYS A 218 19.33 -2.13 18.49
CA LYS A 218 20.54 -1.32 18.68
C LYS A 218 20.62 -0.31 17.56
N ASP A 219 20.89 0.96 17.91
CA ASP A 219 20.99 2.06 16.95
C ASP A 219 19.72 2.17 16.08
N ASN A 220 18.55 1.99 16.72
CA ASN A 220 17.22 1.94 16.10
C ASN A 220 17.05 0.89 14.99
N ARG A 221 17.85 -0.17 15.04
CA ARG A 221 17.82 -1.30 14.10
C ARG A 221 17.56 -2.60 14.85
N LEU A 222 16.61 -3.37 14.38
CA LEU A 222 16.27 -4.67 14.94
C LEU A 222 17.44 -5.65 14.72
N LYS A 223 18.11 -6.07 15.77
CA LYS A 223 19.20 -7.06 15.72
C LYS A 223 18.73 -8.49 15.94
N GLN A 224 17.68 -8.64 16.72
CA GLN A 224 17.11 -9.94 17.03
C GLN A 224 15.62 -9.82 17.34
N TRP A 225 14.83 -10.76 16.82
CA TRP A 225 13.40 -10.89 17.09
C TRP A 225 13.03 -12.37 17.12
N SER A 226 12.56 -12.88 18.27
CA SER A 226 12.29 -14.30 18.46
C SER A 226 13.51 -15.15 18.08
N ASN A 227 13.40 -16.04 17.12
CA ASN A 227 14.47 -16.89 16.60
C ASN A 227 15.14 -16.35 15.33
N HIS A 228 14.95 -15.07 15.04
CA HIS A 228 15.54 -14.39 13.89
C HIS A 228 16.66 -13.47 14.33
N GLU A 229 17.76 -13.45 13.56
CA GLU A 229 18.82 -12.47 13.69
C GLU A 229 18.93 -11.66 12.39
N TYR A 230 19.30 -10.38 12.55
CA TYR A 230 19.35 -9.42 11.45
C TYR A 230 20.70 -8.71 11.44
N LYS A 231 21.36 -8.65 10.27
CA LYS A 231 22.59 -7.91 10.07
C LYS A 231 22.39 -6.81 9.04
N TYR A 232 23.09 -5.72 9.25
CA TYR A 232 22.95 -4.52 8.41
C TYR A 232 24.32 -4.06 7.93
N ASP A 233 24.36 -3.44 6.75
CA ASP A 233 25.52 -2.75 6.24
C ASP A 233 25.74 -1.39 6.94
N ALA A 234 26.78 -0.66 6.50
CA ALA A 234 27.11 0.65 7.05
C ALA A 234 26.00 1.71 6.78
N TRP A 235 25.24 1.55 5.71
CA TRP A 235 24.15 2.46 5.32
C TRP A 235 22.82 2.11 5.99
N GLY A 236 22.71 0.95 6.65
CA GLY A 236 21.52 0.51 7.35
C GLY A 236 20.65 -0.42 6.55
N ASN A 237 21.07 -0.91 5.41
CA ASN A 237 20.36 -1.92 4.66
C ASN A 237 20.49 -3.27 5.33
N LEU A 238 19.40 -4.03 5.37
CA LEU A 238 19.38 -5.40 5.87
C LEU A 238 20.14 -6.31 4.89
N VAL A 239 21.32 -6.82 5.26
CA VAL A 239 22.12 -7.69 4.38
C VAL A 239 21.95 -9.17 4.68
N GLU A 240 21.54 -9.53 5.89
CA GLU A 240 21.32 -10.91 6.26
C GLU A 240 20.20 -11.05 7.28
N LYS A 241 19.35 -12.05 7.06
CA LYS A 241 18.30 -12.49 8.01
C LYS A 241 18.49 -13.98 8.27
N ILE A 242 18.81 -14.36 9.50
CA ILE A 242 19.02 -15.73 9.93
C ILE A 242 17.75 -16.21 10.63
N VAL A 243 17.28 -17.42 10.30
CA VAL A 243 16.09 -18.05 10.90
C VAL A 243 16.51 -19.38 11.53
N GLY A 244 16.66 -19.40 12.84
CA GLY A 244 17.15 -20.59 13.54
C GLY A 244 18.58 -20.95 13.14
N ILE A 245 18.88 -22.26 12.98
CA ILE A 245 20.25 -22.76 12.80
C ILE A 245 20.58 -23.08 11.33
N VAL A 246 19.56 -23.34 10.50
CA VAL A 246 19.77 -23.98 9.19
C VAL A 246 19.32 -23.14 7.99
N ARG A 247 18.66 -22.03 8.21
CA ARG A 247 18.10 -21.23 7.12
C ARG A 247 18.40 -19.75 7.30
N TRP A 248 18.90 -19.13 6.25
CA TRP A 248 19.12 -17.67 6.24
C TRP A 248 18.86 -17.09 4.85
N GLN A 249 18.70 -15.78 4.81
CA GLN A 249 18.53 -15.00 3.58
C GLN A 249 19.62 -13.93 3.52
N THR A 250 20.18 -13.74 2.34
CA THR A 250 21.06 -12.62 2.03
C THR A 250 20.38 -11.63 1.10
N PHE A 251 20.74 -10.38 1.24
CA PHE A 251 20.17 -9.26 0.50
C PHE A 251 21.31 -8.42 -0.07
N THR A 252 21.26 -8.16 -1.38
CA THR A 252 22.25 -7.34 -2.09
C THR A 252 21.55 -6.08 -2.60
N TYR A 253 22.22 -4.97 -2.44
CA TYR A 253 21.72 -3.66 -2.83
C TYR A 253 22.66 -3.00 -3.84
N ASP A 254 22.10 -2.16 -4.71
CA ASP A 254 22.87 -1.29 -5.59
C ASP A 254 23.36 -0.02 -4.86
N CYS A 255 24.04 0.86 -5.58
CA CYS A 255 24.56 2.12 -5.05
C CYS A 255 23.48 3.11 -4.62
N GLU A 256 22.23 2.94 -5.05
CA GLU A 256 21.09 3.75 -4.66
C GLU A 256 20.28 3.11 -3.51
N ASN A 257 20.84 2.08 -2.85
CA ASN A 257 20.18 1.30 -1.78
C ASN A 257 18.90 0.58 -2.23
N ARG A 258 18.78 0.25 -3.52
CA ARG A 258 17.68 -0.57 -4.02
C ARG A 258 18.06 -2.05 -3.94
N LEU A 259 17.14 -2.89 -3.48
CA LEU A 259 17.34 -4.33 -3.36
C LEU A 259 17.41 -4.99 -4.75
N VAL A 260 18.59 -5.42 -5.20
CA VAL A 260 18.76 -6.04 -6.52
C VAL A 260 18.77 -7.56 -6.50
N LYS A 261 19.10 -8.19 -5.36
CA LYS A 261 19.14 -9.64 -5.25
C LYS A 261 18.78 -10.11 -3.85
N THR A 262 18.07 -11.23 -3.76
CA THR A 262 17.91 -12.00 -2.52
C THR A 262 18.25 -13.46 -2.77
N GLU A 263 18.92 -14.09 -1.83
CA GLU A 263 19.20 -15.54 -1.85
C GLU A 263 18.68 -16.16 -0.55
N THR A 264 17.94 -17.25 -0.66
CA THR A 264 17.56 -18.07 0.47
C THR A 264 18.47 -19.28 0.52
N MET A 265 19.13 -19.45 1.63
CA MET A 265 20.05 -20.55 1.90
C MET A 265 19.38 -21.55 2.85
N ALA A 266 19.52 -22.83 2.55
CA ALA A 266 19.14 -23.91 3.43
C ALA A 266 20.25 -24.97 3.43
N ASN A 267 20.69 -25.42 4.61
CA ASN A 267 21.76 -26.41 4.75
C ASN A 267 23.03 -26.05 3.96
N SER A 268 23.44 -24.79 3.99
CA SER A 268 24.62 -24.25 3.27
C SER A 268 24.53 -24.34 1.73
N GLN A 269 23.35 -24.52 1.18
CA GLN A 269 23.09 -24.49 -0.26
C GLN A 269 22.06 -23.43 -0.62
N VAL A 270 22.20 -22.80 -1.79
CA VAL A 270 21.18 -21.88 -2.31
C VAL A 270 19.93 -22.67 -2.64
N GLU A 271 18.83 -22.35 -1.98
CA GLU A 271 17.50 -22.91 -2.22
C GLU A 271 16.74 -22.14 -3.29
N SER A 272 16.84 -20.80 -3.22
CA SER A 272 16.22 -19.92 -4.20
C SER A 272 16.97 -18.60 -4.32
N THR A 273 16.92 -18.03 -5.52
CA THR A 273 17.44 -16.69 -5.84
C THR A 273 16.34 -15.85 -6.43
N SER A 274 16.23 -14.60 -6.03
CA SER A 274 15.40 -13.60 -6.71
C SER A 274 16.25 -12.41 -7.11
N SER A 275 16.07 -11.93 -8.34
CA SER A 275 16.69 -10.72 -8.88
C SER A 275 15.63 -9.69 -9.19
N TYR A 276 15.95 -8.42 -9.01
CA TYR A 276 15.02 -7.30 -9.18
C TYR A 276 15.59 -6.28 -10.13
N GLN A 277 14.74 -5.74 -10.99
CA GLN A 277 15.07 -4.68 -11.93
C GLN A 277 14.25 -3.44 -11.63
N TYR A 278 14.89 -2.29 -11.81
CA TYR A 278 14.28 -0.99 -11.52
C TYR A 278 14.39 -0.08 -12.74
N ASP A 279 13.43 0.80 -12.90
CA ASP A 279 13.53 1.89 -13.85
C ASP A 279 14.38 3.05 -13.28
N SER A 280 14.66 4.03 -14.13
CA SER A 280 15.43 5.23 -13.77
C SER A 280 14.78 6.11 -12.69
N LEU A 281 13.51 5.87 -12.36
CA LEU A 281 12.79 6.54 -11.27
C LEU A 281 12.79 5.71 -9.98
N GLY A 282 13.55 4.59 -9.93
CA GLY A 282 13.65 3.71 -8.77
C GLY A 282 12.43 2.81 -8.56
N ARG A 283 11.53 2.69 -9.54
CA ARG A 283 10.38 1.80 -9.44
C ARG A 283 10.75 0.41 -9.92
N ARG A 284 10.39 -0.62 -9.16
CA ARG A 284 10.66 -2.01 -9.57
C ARG A 284 9.80 -2.40 -10.77
N VAL A 285 10.45 -2.70 -11.90
CA VAL A 285 9.80 -3.09 -13.17
C VAL A 285 9.92 -4.58 -13.47
N GLY A 286 10.82 -5.30 -12.82
CA GLY A 286 10.99 -6.73 -13.07
C GLY A 286 11.36 -7.52 -11.81
N LYS A 287 10.97 -8.79 -11.80
CA LYS A 287 11.43 -9.80 -10.84
C LYS A 287 11.67 -11.11 -11.60
N GLN A 288 12.87 -11.64 -11.45
CA GLN A 288 13.22 -13.01 -11.87
C GLN A 288 13.37 -13.86 -10.61
N TRP A 289 12.86 -15.07 -10.64
CA TRP A 289 12.91 -16.00 -9.52
C TRP A 289 13.32 -17.39 -9.98
N GLU A 290 14.24 -17.99 -9.24
CA GLU A 290 14.81 -19.30 -9.52
C GLU A 290 14.81 -20.16 -8.26
N ILE A 291 14.24 -21.37 -8.34
CA ILE A 291 14.31 -22.40 -7.29
C ILE A 291 14.96 -23.64 -7.92
N LYS A 292 16.12 -24.07 -7.39
CA LYS A 292 16.78 -25.36 -7.73
C LYS A 292 16.54 -25.85 -9.17
N GLY A 293 16.84 -25.01 -10.17
CA GLY A 293 16.74 -25.36 -11.59
C GLY A 293 15.41 -25.06 -12.27
N GLN A 294 14.51 -24.36 -11.64
CA GLN A 294 13.31 -23.78 -12.27
C GLN A 294 13.38 -22.25 -12.22
N THR A 295 13.32 -21.63 -13.37
CA THR A 295 13.35 -20.15 -13.48
C THR A 295 11.97 -19.64 -13.90
N ASP A 296 11.43 -18.70 -13.15
CA ASP A 296 10.19 -17.99 -13.47
C ASP A 296 10.43 -16.48 -13.53
N GLN A 297 9.94 -15.82 -14.58
CA GLN A 297 10.08 -14.37 -14.77
C GLN A 297 8.71 -13.71 -14.71
N LYS A 298 8.56 -12.72 -13.81
CA LYS A 298 7.40 -11.81 -13.80
C LYS A 298 7.86 -10.40 -14.11
N ARG A 299 7.30 -9.84 -15.16
CA ARG A 299 7.36 -8.40 -15.50
C ARG A 299 6.13 -7.68 -14.99
#